data_351ed8e95e78fc2bffeace77852612b1
#
_entry.id   351ed8e95e78fc2bffeace77852612b1
#
_cell.length_a   1.000
_cell.length_b   1.000
_cell.length_c   1.000
_cell.angle_alpha   90.00
_cell.angle_beta   90.00
_cell.angle_gamma   90.00
#
_symmetry.space_group_name_H-M   'P 1'
#
loop_
_entity.id
_entity.type
_entity.pdbx_description
1 polymer ?
#
loop_
_entity_poly.entity_id
_entity_poly.type
_entity_poly.pdbx_seq_one_letter_code
_entity_poly.pdbx_strand_id
1 'polypeptide(L)'
;MADFKVSQLEPDLDFEHLPYWDVVIIGAGPAGLAASLTTAHRALTTLVVEAKDRPGGQPQFLYADKRIVDIPGFPDGISGEELSERTFRQAVDALVQFRFNEELITIDDTDQVETEDRLKRIVTNKGTYLCRKAIIACGLLHFPRRLAVLDQLQSKNVHYKVPKIGDYEGSRVAVVGGGDSALDAALMVLARGGMLDLVVREATPIGKPDSLAHIREAGGQCKDGHNF
;
A
#
# COMPACT_ATOMS: atom_id res chain seq x y z
N MET A 1 -22.27 -10.17 -3.43
CA MET A 1 -21.21 -10.07 -4.46
C MET A 1 -21.86 -10.47 -5.76
N ALA A 2 -22.08 -9.52 -6.65
CA ALA A 2 -22.63 -9.84 -7.98
C ALA A 2 -21.50 -10.46 -8.80
N ASP A 3 -21.74 -11.64 -9.34
CA ASP A 3 -20.84 -12.31 -10.28
C ASP A 3 -20.65 -11.43 -11.52
N PHE A 4 -19.53 -10.75 -11.58
CA PHE A 4 -19.13 -9.95 -12.74
C PHE A 4 -18.72 -10.91 -13.86
N LYS A 5 -19.60 -11.10 -14.84
CA LYS A 5 -19.30 -11.94 -16.00
C LYS A 5 -18.40 -11.15 -16.96
N VAL A 6 -17.17 -11.59 -17.12
CA VAL A 6 -16.17 -11.06 -18.07
C VAL A 6 -16.69 -10.97 -19.51
N SER A 7 -17.72 -11.74 -19.87
CA SER A 7 -18.36 -11.74 -21.18
C SER A 7 -19.19 -10.48 -21.52
N GLN A 8 -19.28 -9.51 -20.60
CA GLN A 8 -19.97 -8.22 -20.82
C GLN A 8 -19.01 -7.08 -21.18
N LEU A 9 -17.71 -7.33 -21.23
CA LEU A 9 -16.72 -6.38 -21.70
C LEU A 9 -16.64 -6.49 -23.22
N GLU A 10 -17.24 -5.53 -23.88
CA GLU A 10 -17.30 -5.16 -25.29
C GLU A 10 -16.64 -6.12 -26.30
N PRO A 11 -17.43 -6.77 -27.18
CA PRO A 11 -16.91 -7.68 -28.22
C PRO A 11 -16.21 -6.98 -29.38
N ASP A 12 -16.25 -5.66 -29.48
CA ASP A 12 -15.75 -4.86 -30.63
C ASP A 12 -14.64 -3.86 -30.27
N LEU A 13 -13.71 -4.23 -29.38
CA LEU A 13 -12.52 -3.42 -29.15
C LEU A 13 -11.63 -3.45 -30.40
N ASP A 14 -11.49 -2.29 -31.03
CA ASP A 14 -10.53 -2.07 -32.11
C ASP A 14 -9.09 -2.10 -31.54
N PHE A 15 -8.49 -3.29 -31.58
CA PHE A 15 -7.15 -3.53 -31.03
C PHE A 15 -6.07 -2.72 -31.72
N GLU A 16 -6.27 -2.26 -32.96
CA GLU A 16 -5.28 -1.47 -33.72
C GLU A 16 -5.10 -0.05 -33.13
N HIS A 17 -6.09 0.44 -32.39
CA HIS A 17 -6.06 1.78 -31.78
C HIS A 17 -5.83 1.79 -30.27
N LEU A 18 -5.62 0.62 -29.63
CA LEU A 18 -5.32 0.59 -28.20
C LEU A 18 -3.88 1.04 -27.91
N PRO A 19 -3.68 1.82 -26.85
CA PRO A 19 -2.33 2.18 -26.40
C PRO A 19 -1.49 0.93 -26.09
N TYR A 20 -0.33 0.86 -26.71
CA TYR A 20 0.60 -0.27 -26.60
C TYR A 20 1.83 0.10 -25.77
N TRP A 21 2.28 -0.86 -24.93
CA TRP A 21 3.40 -0.71 -24.03
C TRP A 21 4.26 -2.00 -24.05
N ASP A 22 5.58 -1.84 -23.91
CA ASP A 22 6.42 -3.03 -23.66
C ASP A 22 6.08 -3.66 -22.32
N VAL A 23 5.88 -2.82 -21.29
CA VAL A 23 5.55 -3.28 -19.93
C VAL A 23 4.46 -2.41 -19.30
N VAL A 24 3.43 -3.07 -18.76
CA VAL A 24 2.48 -2.43 -17.84
C VAL A 24 2.70 -2.97 -16.43
N ILE A 25 2.85 -2.06 -15.47
CA ILE A 25 3.07 -2.39 -14.06
C ILE A 25 1.85 -2.01 -13.25
N ILE A 26 1.33 -2.93 -12.45
CA ILE A 26 0.16 -2.72 -11.61
C ILE A 26 0.60 -2.42 -10.18
N GLY A 27 0.46 -1.16 -9.80
CA GLY A 27 0.84 -0.64 -8.48
C GLY A 27 2.09 0.23 -8.51
N ALA A 28 2.01 1.44 -7.96
CA ALA A 28 3.10 2.40 -7.82
C ALA A 28 3.70 2.43 -6.39
N GLY A 29 3.68 1.29 -5.70
CA GLY A 29 4.43 1.10 -4.45
C GLY A 29 5.94 0.92 -4.71
N PRO A 30 6.76 0.71 -3.67
CA PRO A 30 8.21 0.56 -3.82
C PRO A 30 8.63 -0.49 -4.85
N ALA A 31 7.94 -1.64 -4.89
CA ALA A 31 8.22 -2.70 -5.85
C ALA A 31 7.91 -2.28 -7.29
N GLY A 32 6.75 -1.64 -7.53
CA GLY A 32 6.36 -1.15 -8.85
C GLY A 32 7.25 -0.02 -9.34
N LEU A 33 7.62 0.92 -8.47
CA LEU A 33 8.55 2.00 -8.80
C LEU A 33 9.96 1.45 -9.13
N ALA A 34 10.48 0.50 -8.36
CA ALA A 34 11.76 -0.14 -8.65
C ALA A 34 11.73 -0.92 -9.98
N ALA A 35 10.64 -1.65 -10.24
CA ALA A 35 10.45 -2.35 -11.51
C ALA A 35 10.38 -1.37 -12.69
N SER A 36 9.68 -0.24 -12.54
CA SER A 36 9.54 0.77 -13.59
C SER A 36 10.87 1.43 -13.95
N LEU A 37 11.72 1.71 -12.97
CA LEU A 37 13.08 2.17 -13.20
C LEU A 37 13.91 1.14 -13.97
N THR A 38 13.79 -0.12 -13.59
CA THR A 38 14.52 -1.21 -14.25
C THR A 38 14.11 -1.37 -15.71
N THR A 39 12.83 -1.28 -16.02
CA THR A 39 12.31 -1.37 -17.40
C THR A 39 12.70 -0.15 -18.22
N ALA A 40 12.56 1.06 -17.67
CA ALA A 40 12.92 2.31 -18.34
C ALA A 40 14.42 2.36 -18.68
N HIS A 41 15.31 1.94 -17.78
CA HIS A 41 16.74 1.85 -18.06
C HIS A 41 17.13 0.81 -19.12
N ARG A 42 16.21 -0.07 -19.49
CA ARG A 42 16.33 -0.99 -20.64
C ARG A 42 15.68 -0.45 -21.90
N ALA A 43 15.32 0.82 -21.92
CA ALA A 43 14.62 1.49 -23.01
C ALA A 43 13.27 0.84 -23.39
N LEU A 44 12.60 0.19 -22.43
CA LEU A 44 11.26 -0.35 -22.62
C LEU A 44 10.21 0.73 -22.29
N THR A 45 9.23 0.88 -23.18
CA THR A 45 8.08 1.74 -22.91
C THR A 45 7.31 1.18 -21.73
N THR A 46 7.16 1.99 -20.66
CA THR A 46 6.61 1.52 -19.38
C THR A 46 5.45 2.39 -18.91
N LEU A 47 4.33 1.76 -18.62
CA LEU A 47 3.17 2.35 -17.96
C LEU A 47 3.00 1.76 -16.57
N VAL A 48 2.78 2.61 -15.58
CA VAL A 48 2.39 2.20 -14.23
C VAL A 48 0.96 2.64 -13.97
N VAL A 49 0.11 1.69 -13.58
CA VAL A 49 -1.30 1.91 -13.20
C VAL A 49 -1.41 1.79 -11.68
N GLU A 50 -1.96 2.83 -11.04
CA GLU A 50 -2.09 2.92 -9.58
C GLU A 50 -3.53 3.30 -9.19
N ALA A 51 -4.11 2.49 -8.31
CA ALA A 51 -5.48 2.69 -7.83
C ALA A 51 -5.65 3.93 -6.94
N LYS A 52 -4.57 4.40 -6.31
CA LYS A 52 -4.58 5.59 -5.46
C LYS A 52 -4.31 6.86 -6.26
N ASP A 53 -4.54 8.00 -5.60
CA ASP A 53 -4.31 9.35 -6.16
C ASP A 53 -2.83 9.72 -6.31
N ARG A 54 -1.93 8.92 -5.71
CA ARG A 54 -0.48 9.19 -5.69
C ARG A 54 0.35 7.92 -5.54
N PRO A 55 1.66 7.96 -5.88
CA PRO A 55 2.56 6.83 -5.73
C PRO A 55 3.01 6.62 -4.28
N GLY A 56 3.78 5.57 -4.05
CA GLY A 56 4.53 5.30 -2.84
C GLY A 56 4.02 4.10 -2.03
N GLY A 57 2.80 3.63 -2.27
CA GLY A 57 2.27 2.44 -1.59
C GLY A 57 2.31 2.55 -0.07
N GLN A 58 2.65 1.46 0.62
CA GLN A 58 2.64 1.42 2.09
C GLN A 58 3.50 2.51 2.76
N PRO A 59 4.74 2.81 2.33
CA PRO A 59 5.53 3.89 2.89
C PRO A 59 4.80 5.23 2.88
N GLN A 60 4.15 5.58 1.77
CA GLN A 60 3.40 6.84 1.63
C GLN A 60 2.12 6.86 2.47
N PHE A 61 1.37 5.76 2.48
CA PHE A 61 0.01 5.77 3.03
C PHE A 61 -0.08 5.31 4.49
N LEU A 62 0.86 4.48 4.95
CA LEU A 62 0.84 3.93 6.30
C LEU A 62 1.96 4.47 7.19
N TYR A 63 3.10 4.80 6.59
CA TYR A 63 4.34 5.10 7.32
C TYR A 63 5.00 6.40 6.85
N ALA A 64 4.22 7.37 6.36
CA ALA A 64 4.74 8.59 5.75
C ALA A 64 5.79 9.29 6.63
N ASP A 65 5.48 9.45 7.92
CA ASP A 65 6.35 10.13 8.89
C ASP A 65 7.33 9.18 9.59
N LYS A 66 7.21 7.85 9.36
CA LYS A 66 8.08 6.88 10.00
C LYS A 66 9.47 6.91 9.37
N ARG A 67 10.51 7.00 10.23
CA ARG A 67 11.89 6.86 9.80
C ARG A 67 12.20 5.39 9.50
N ILE A 68 12.52 5.11 8.25
CA ILE A 68 12.91 3.79 7.76
C ILE A 68 14.44 3.77 7.76
N VAL A 69 15.04 2.86 8.52
CA VAL A 69 16.49 2.83 8.78
C VAL A 69 17.21 1.70 8.06
N ASP A 70 16.46 0.81 7.41
CA ASP A 70 16.96 -0.41 6.78
C ASP A 70 16.93 -0.36 5.25
N ILE A 71 16.89 0.84 4.68
CA ILE A 71 17.01 1.06 3.24
C ILE A 71 18.48 1.33 2.90
N PRO A 72 19.13 0.50 2.07
CA PRO A 72 20.50 0.76 1.62
C PRO A 72 20.66 2.13 0.97
N GLY A 73 21.75 2.84 1.27
CA GLY A 73 22.01 4.18 0.75
C GLY A 73 21.48 5.33 1.65
N PHE A 74 20.75 5.01 2.71
CA PHE A 74 20.25 5.99 3.68
C PHE A 74 20.68 5.64 5.11
N PRO A 75 21.98 5.84 5.45
CA PRO A 75 22.53 5.45 6.75
C PRO A 75 21.84 6.14 7.92
N ASP A 76 21.35 7.36 7.71
CA ASP A 76 20.60 8.11 8.69
C ASP A 76 19.11 7.82 8.68
N GLY A 77 18.66 6.89 7.84
CA GLY A 77 17.26 6.60 7.57
C GLY A 77 16.59 7.68 6.70
N ILE A 78 15.39 7.36 6.23
CA ILE A 78 14.57 8.22 5.37
C ILE A 78 13.10 8.07 5.78
N SER A 79 12.29 9.13 5.68
CA SER A 79 10.86 9.01 5.92
C SER A 79 10.17 8.25 4.79
N GLY A 80 9.02 7.61 5.09
CA GLY A 80 8.25 6.91 4.08
C GLY A 80 7.77 7.81 2.96
N GLU A 81 7.41 9.05 3.28
CA GLU A 81 7.01 10.06 2.30
C GLU A 81 8.17 10.46 1.39
N GLU A 82 9.30 10.84 1.98
CA GLU A 82 10.48 11.25 1.21
C GLU A 82 11.03 10.13 0.31
N LEU A 83 11.05 8.88 0.80
CA LEU A 83 11.43 7.72 0.00
C LEU A 83 10.52 7.58 -1.22
N SER A 84 9.21 7.71 -1.01
CA SER A 84 8.21 7.60 -2.07
C SER A 84 8.37 8.69 -3.12
N GLU A 85 8.56 9.95 -2.68
CA GLU A 85 8.75 11.09 -3.57
C GLU A 85 10.04 10.97 -4.38
N ARG A 86 11.16 10.61 -3.76
CA ARG A 86 12.45 10.47 -4.44
C ARG A 86 12.41 9.37 -5.49
N THR A 87 11.84 8.20 -5.14
CA THR A 87 11.74 7.08 -6.08
C THR A 87 10.79 7.39 -7.24
N PHE A 88 9.67 8.04 -6.95
CA PHE A 88 8.73 8.47 -7.99
C PHE A 88 9.35 9.50 -8.95
N ARG A 89 10.00 10.53 -8.42
CA ARG A 89 10.70 11.52 -9.26
C ARG A 89 11.72 10.85 -10.18
N GLN A 90 12.51 9.93 -9.67
CA GLN A 90 13.47 9.19 -10.45
C GLN A 90 12.80 8.40 -11.60
N ALA A 91 11.62 7.82 -11.36
CA ALA A 91 10.87 7.13 -12.40
C ALA A 91 10.31 8.09 -13.46
N VAL A 92 9.82 9.26 -13.05
CA VAL A 92 9.36 10.31 -13.97
C VAL A 92 10.52 10.83 -14.84
N ASP A 93 11.67 11.08 -14.25
CA ASP A 93 12.88 11.53 -14.98
C ASP A 93 13.37 10.46 -15.97
N ALA A 94 13.09 9.19 -15.71
CA ALA A 94 13.34 8.06 -16.62
C ALA A 94 12.22 7.85 -17.67
N LEU A 95 11.29 8.79 -17.81
CA LEU A 95 10.19 8.80 -18.78
C LEU A 95 9.14 7.69 -18.58
N VAL A 96 9.03 7.14 -17.38
CA VAL A 96 7.94 6.23 -17.02
C VAL A 96 6.62 7.00 -17.01
N GLN A 97 5.58 6.42 -17.61
CA GLN A 97 4.25 7.00 -17.58
C GLN A 97 3.41 6.43 -16.44
N PHE A 98 2.54 7.27 -15.87
CA PHE A 98 1.70 6.92 -14.73
C PHE A 98 0.24 7.23 -15.01
N ARG A 99 -0.65 6.34 -14.51
CA ARG A 99 -2.09 6.55 -14.42
C ARG A 99 -2.51 6.36 -12.97
N PHE A 100 -2.97 7.44 -12.35
CA PHE A 100 -3.46 7.44 -10.98
C PHE A 100 -4.99 7.39 -10.91
N ASN A 101 -5.52 6.98 -9.76
CA ASN A 101 -6.95 6.72 -9.55
C ASN A 101 -7.49 5.73 -10.58
N GLU A 102 -6.68 4.79 -11.00
CA GLU A 102 -6.99 3.80 -12.02
C GLU A 102 -6.72 2.40 -11.49
N GLU A 103 -7.78 1.59 -11.43
CA GLU A 103 -7.77 0.28 -10.82
C GLU A 103 -7.86 -0.82 -11.87
N LEU A 104 -6.99 -1.81 -11.75
CA LEU A 104 -7.01 -3.01 -12.57
C LEU A 104 -8.33 -3.79 -12.35
N ILE A 105 -8.99 -4.19 -13.43
CA ILE A 105 -10.14 -5.09 -13.41
C ILE A 105 -9.71 -6.50 -13.80
N THR A 106 -9.06 -6.65 -14.97
CA THR A 106 -8.59 -7.97 -15.43
C THR A 106 -7.35 -7.87 -16.31
N ILE A 107 -6.64 -8.98 -16.40
CA ILE A 107 -5.52 -9.21 -17.33
C ILE A 107 -5.84 -10.47 -18.11
N ASP A 108 -5.89 -10.34 -19.41
CA ASP A 108 -6.20 -11.46 -20.31
C ASP A 108 -5.10 -11.61 -21.39
N ASP A 109 -4.89 -12.82 -21.86
CA ASP A 109 -4.13 -13.05 -23.07
C ASP A 109 -5.00 -12.68 -24.28
N THR A 110 -4.40 -12.01 -25.26
CA THR A 110 -5.07 -11.74 -26.53
C THR A 110 -4.71 -12.84 -27.55
N ASP A 111 -5.51 -12.95 -28.61
CA ASP A 111 -5.15 -13.79 -29.76
C ASP A 111 -4.09 -13.14 -30.64
N GLN A 112 -3.77 -11.87 -30.40
CA GLN A 112 -2.69 -11.19 -31.10
C GLN A 112 -1.34 -11.69 -30.60
N VAL A 113 -0.47 -12.02 -31.55
CA VAL A 113 0.90 -12.50 -31.28
C VAL A 113 1.86 -11.47 -31.87
N GLU A 114 2.71 -10.91 -31.01
CA GLU A 114 3.85 -10.13 -31.44
C GLU A 114 5.12 -10.92 -31.16
N THR A 115 5.83 -11.26 -32.21
CA THR A 115 7.00 -12.16 -32.15
C THR A 115 6.64 -13.59 -31.71
N GLU A 116 7.18 -14.06 -30.56
CA GLU A 116 6.92 -15.39 -29.99
C GLU A 116 5.91 -15.34 -28.81
N ASP A 117 5.54 -14.14 -28.34
CA ASP A 117 4.69 -13.93 -27.17
C ASP A 117 3.31 -13.38 -27.56
N ARG A 118 2.27 -13.87 -26.91
CA ARG A 118 0.94 -13.25 -26.95
C ARG A 118 0.94 -11.94 -26.19
N LEU A 119 0.28 -10.94 -26.74
CA LEU A 119 0.05 -9.70 -26.04
C LEU A 119 -0.92 -9.91 -24.86
N LYS A 120 -0.73 -9.11 -23.83
CA LYS A 120 -1.63 -9.03 -22.68
C LYS A 120 -2.57 -7.84 -22.87
N ARG A 121 -3.83 -8.05 -22.62
CA ARG A 121 -4.84 -7.01 -22.51
C ARG A 121 -5.04 -6.66 -21.04
N ILE A 122 -4.78 -5.41 -20.67
CA ILE A 122 -4.97 -4.87 -19.34
C ILE A 122 -6.23 -4.04 -19.35
N VAL A 123 -7.25 -4.46 -18.62
CA VAL A 123 -8.51 -3.73 -18.49
C VAL A 123 -8.56 -3.06 -17.12
N THR A 124 -8.83 -1.79 -17.13
CA THR A 124 -8.97 -0.98 -15.92
C THR A 124 -10.36 -0.33 -15.85
N ASN A 125 -10.66 0.33 -14.74
CA ASN A 125 -11.90 1.11 -14.60
C ASN A 125 -11.93 2.38 -15.47
N LYS A 126 -10.85 2.72 -16.19
CA LYS A 126 -10.76 3.92 -17.04
C LYS A 126 -10.36 3.67 -18.49
N GLY A 127 -9.87 2.48 -18.79
CA GLY A 127 -9.44 2.18 -20.15
C GLY A 127 -8.86 0.79 -20.31
N THR A 128 -8.44 0.50 -21.52
CA THR A 128 -7.80 -0.76 -21.89
C THR A 128 -6.46 -0.48 -22.53
N TYR A 129 -5.46 -1.27 -22.20
CA TYR A 129 -4.09 -1.19 -22.70
C TYR A 129 -3.63 -2.53 -23.24
N LEU A 130 -2.75 -2.50 -24.23
CA LEU A 130 -2.02 -3.68 -24.68
C LEU A 130 -0.58 -3.61 -24.20
N CYS A 131 -0.02 -4.76 -23.82
CA CYS A 131 1.39 -4.83 -23.48
C CYS A 131 1.98 -6.21 -23.78
N ARG A 132 3.30 -6.24 -23.91
CA ARG A 132 4.03 -7.51 -24.07
C ARG A 132 4.11 -8.25 -22.75
N LYS A 133 4.39 -7.54 -21.65
CA LYS A 133 4.55 -8.14 -20.32
C LYS A 133 3.80 -7.29 -19.28
N ALA A 134 3.19 -7.94 -18.31
CA ALA A 134 2.58 -7.30 -17.14
C ALA A 134 3.37 -7.67 -15.88
N ILE A 135 3.60 -6.68 -15.01
CA ILE A 135 4.21 -6.88 -13.69
C ILE A 135 3.18 -6.54 -12.62
N ILE A 136 2.85 -7.50 -11.77
CA ILE A 136 1.92 -7.30 -10.66
C ILE A 136 2.70 -6.88 -9.42
N ALA A 137 2.52 -5.63 -9.02
CA ALA A 137 3.17 -5.00 -7.86
C ALA A 137 2.15 -4.33 -6.92
N CYS A 138 0.91 -4.83 -6.87
CA CYS A 138 -0.20 -4.26 -6.13
C CYS A 138 -0.05 -4.34 -4.60
N GLY A 139 0.95 -5.06 -4.10
CA GLY A 139 1.20 -5.21 -2.68
C GLY A 139 0.07 -5.93 -1.94
N LEU A 140 0.03 -5.74 -0.63
CA LEU A 140 -1.08 -6.20 0.19
C LEU A 140 -2.14 -5.11 0.21
N LEU A 141 -3.33 -5.43 -0.30
CA LEU A 141 -4.52 -4.63 -0.03
C LEU A 141 -4.74 -4.65 1.48
N HIS A 142 -4.42 -3.51 2.10
CA HIS A 142 -4.57 -3.39 3.55
C HIS A 142 -6.05 -3.19 3.87
N PHE A 143 -6.79 -4.29 3.89
CA PHE A 143 -8.10 -4.33 4.54
C PHE A 143 -7.86 -4.64 6.01
N PRO A 144 -7.97 -3.66 6.91
CA PRO A 144 -7.85 -3.92 8.33
C PRO A 144 -8.92 -4.94 8.71
N ARG A 145 -8.53 -5.94 9.51
CA ARG A 145 -9.48 -6.90 10.07
C ARG A 145 -10.43 -6.14 10.98
N ARG A 146 -11.66 -5.98 10.54
CA ARG A 146 -12.68 -5.32 11.34
C ARG A 146 -13.15 -6.24 12.45
N LEU A 147 -13.35 -5.66 13.63
CA LEU A 147 -13.98 -6.34 14.76
C LEU A 147 -15.46 -5.99 14.74
N ALA A 148 -16.32 -6.97 14.51
CA ALA A 148 -17.77 -6.76 14.38
C ALA A 148 -18.38 -6.03 15.58
N VAL A 149 -17.86 -6.24 16.79
CA VAL A 149 -18.27 -5.55 18.01
C VAL A 149 -18.01 -4.05 17.95
N LEU A 150 -16.93 -3.62 17.28
CA LEU A 150 -16.58 -2.21 17.14
C LEU A 150 -17.40 -1.52 16.02
N ASP A 151 -17.81 -2.26 15.00
CA ASP A 151 -18.68 -1.76 13.94
C ASP A 151 -20.06 -1.36 14.49
N GLN A 152 -20.51 -2.00 15.59
CA GLN A 152 -21.76 -1.66 16.28
C GLN A 152 -21.69 -0.33 17.06
N LEU A 153 -20.49 0.10 17.43
CA LEU A 153 -20.32 1.33 18.21
C LEU A 153 -20.55 2.60 17.41
N GLN A 154 -20.67 2.54 16.07
CA GLN A 154 -20.85 3.69 15.15
C GLN A 154 -20.04 4.93 15.57
N SER A 155 -18.90 4.71 16.20
CA SER A 155 -18.13 5.73 16.90
C SER A 155 -17.15 6.38 15.93
N LYS A 156 -17.15 7.70 15.88
CA LYS A 156 -16.12 8.50 15.19
C LYS A 156 -14.72 8.28 15.78
N ASN A 157 -14.61 7.58 16.92
CA ASN A 157 -13.38 7.36 17.67
C ASN A 157 -12.78 5.96 17.43
N VAL A 158 -13.33 5.17 16.50
CA VAL A 158 -12.73 3.88 16.09
C VAL A 158 -11.96 4.09 14.79
N HIS A 159 -10.66 3.87 14.86
CA HIS A 159 -9.75 4.05 13.74
C HIS A 159 -9.02 2.75 13.44
N TYR A 160 -9.03 2.33 12.17
CA TYR A 160 -8.26 1.18 11.69
C TYR A 160 -6.89 1.59 11.12
N LYS A 161 -6.60 2.88 11.13
CA LYS A 161 -5.29 3.48 10.85
C LYS A 161 -5.10 4.61 11.84
N VAL A 162 -3.87 4.82 12.29
CA VAL A 162 -3.59 5.97 13.15
C VAL A 162 -3.79 7.24 12.35
N PRO A 163 -4.68 8.15 12.76
CA PRO A 163 -4.87 9.42 12.08
C PRO A 163 -3.56 10.21 12.04
N LYS A 164 -3.23 10.79 10.87
CA LYS A 164 -2.04 11.66 10.72
C LYS A 164 -2.09 12.90 11.62
N ILE A 165 -3.30 13.36 11.93
CA ILE A 165 -3.56 14.58 12.68
C ILE A 165 -4.24 14.17 13.97
N GLY A 166 -3.58 14.35 15.08
CA GLY A 166 -4.14 14.16 16.42
C GLY A 166 -3.10 14.49 17.46
N ASP A 167 -3.43 15.49 18.22
CA ASP A 167 -2.84 15.66 19.53
C ASP A 167 -3.61 14.70 20.45
N TYR A 168 -2.91 13.77 21.06
CA TYR A 168 -3.51 12.81 21.99
C TYR A 168 -3.34 13.26 23.45
N GLU A 169 -2.83 14.48 23.67
CA GLU A 169 -2.62 15.01 25.00
C GLU A 169 -3.92 14.96 25.83
N GLY A 170 -3.84 14.34 27.00
CA GLY A 170 -4.97 14.14 27.89
C GLY A 170 -5.99 13.08 27.43
N SER A 171 -5.81 12.48 26.26
CA SER A 171 -6.69 11.44 25.75
C SER A 171 -6.25 10.06 26.22
N ARG A 172 -7.22 9.19 26.53
CA ARG A 172 -6.99 7.77 26.76
C ARG A 172 -7.29 6.97 25.51
N VAL A 173 -6.29 6.28 24.99
CA VAL A 173 -6.34 5.56 23.71
C VAL A 173 -6.11 4.07 23.93
N ALA A 174 -7.04 3.25 23.47
CA ALA A 174 -6.85 1.80 23.40
C ALA A 174 -6.34 1.42 22.02
N VAL A 175 -5.19 0.76 21.96
CA VAL A 175 -4.67 0.15 20.74
C VAL A 175 -4.88 -1.35 20.83
N VAL A 176 -5.64 -1.92 19.88
CA VAL A 176 -5.96 -3.35 19.84
C VAL A 176 -5.08 -4.05 18.82
N GLY A 177 -4.25 -4.98 19.29
CA GLY A 177 -3.33 -5.78 18.48
C GLY A 177 -1.98 -5.96 19.13
N GLY A 178 -1.22 -6.98 18.73
CA GLY A 178 0.09 -7.32 19.30
C GLY A 178 1.23 -7.40 18.26
N GLY A 179 0.97 -7.07 16.98
CA GLY A 179 1.98 -7.04 15.93
C GLY A 179 2.66 -5.67 15.79
N ASP A 180 3.68 -5.58 14.94
CA ASP A 180 4.46 -4.35 14.72
C ASP A 180 3.61 -3.11 14.45
N SER A 181 2.56 -3.24 13.62
CA SER A 181 1.67 -2.10 13.33
C SER A 181 0.94 -1.56 14.56
N ALA A 182 0.57 -2.43 15.50
CA ALA A 182 -0.05 -2.02 16.75
C ALA A 182 0.97 -1.38 17.69
N LEU A 183 2.19 -1.92 17.77
CA LEU A 183 3.26 -1.32 18.57
C LEU A 183 3.69 0.03 18.03
N ASP A 184 3.79 0.19 16.70
CA ASP A 184 4.05 1.49 16.06
C ASP A 184 2.96 2.52 16.37
N ALA A 185 1.68 2.10 16.31
CA ALA A 185 0.53 2.94 16.68
C ALA A 185 0.60 3.35 18.17
N ALA A 186 0.93 2.40 19.04
CA ALA A 186 1.08 2.63 20.46
C ALA A 186 2.17 3.67 20.77
N LEU A 187 3.33 3.51 20.15
CA LEU A 187 4.45 4.47 20.30
C LEU A 187 4.05 5.86 19.77
N MET A 188 3.31 5.94 18.68
CA MET A 188 2.85 7.22 18.14
C MET A 188 1.87 7.94 19.09
N VAL A 189 0.96 7.20 19.74
CA VAL A 189 0.04 7.75 20.75
C VAL A 189 0.84 8.31 21.94
N LEU A 190 1.79 7.54 22.46
CA LEU A 190 2.64 7.97 23.60
C LEU A 190 3.50 9.19 23.25
N ALA A 191 4.10 9.20 22.06
CA ALA A 191 4.91 10.33 21.58
C ALA A 191 4.12 11.63 21.43
N ARG A 192 2.79 11.54 21.34
CA ARG A 192 1.87 12.69 21.25
C ARG A 192 1.10 12.99 22.54
N GLY A 193 1.62 12.51 23.68
CA GLY A 193 1.09 12.83 25.01
C GLY A 193 -0.18 12.07 25.41
N GLY A 194 -0.57 11.03 24.66
CA GLY A 194 -1.73 10.21 24.99
C GLY A 194 -1.43 9.17 26.08
N MET A 195 -2.43 8.81 26.86
CA MET A 195 -2.40 7.65 27.76
C MET A 195 -2.77 6.39 26.98
N LEU A 196 -1.96 5.33 27.06
CA LEU A 196 -2.09 4.13 26.25
C LEU A 196 -2.54 2.91 27.05
N ASP A 197 -3.59 2.25 26.56
CA ASP A 197 -3.90 0.86 26.88
C ASP A 197 -3.62 0.00 25.62
N LEU A 198 -2.58 -0.84 25.64
CA LEU A 198 -2.31 -1.81 24.59
C LEU A 198 -3.04 -3.12 24.91
N VAL A 199 -4.06 -3.45 24.11
CA VAL A 199 -4.88 -4.64 24.30
C VAL A 199 -4.44 -5.73 23.34
N VAL A 200 -3.93 -6.84 23.83
CA VAL A 200 -3.43 -7.97 23.05
C VAL A 200 -4.24 -9.22 23.34
N ARG A 201 -4.50 -10.02 22.30
CA ARG A 201 -5.22 -11.28 22.45
C ARG A 201 -4.37 -12.36 23.16
N GLU A 202 -3.08 -12.34 22.89
CA GLU A 202 -2.12 -13.30 23.43
C GLU A 202 -1.41 -12.72 24.65
N ALA A 203 -0.89 -13.58 25.53
CA ALA A 203 -0.20 -13.17 26.76
C ALA A 203 1.02 -12.26 26.48
N THR A 204 1.59 -12.34 25.28
CA THR A 204 2.74 -11.51 24.88
C THR A 204 2.54 -11.00 23.47
N PRO A 205 2.74 -9.68 23.21
CA PRO A 205 2.80 -9.15 21.85
C PRO A 205 3.88 -9.85 21.02
N ILE A 206 3.56 -10.10 19.74
CA ILE A 206 4.49 -10.77 18.80
C ILE A 206 5.32 -9.77 17.97
N GLY A 207 5.11 -8.48 18.14
CA GLY A 207 5.89 -7.43 17.48
C GLY A 207 7.29 -7.28 18.09
N LYS A 208 8.08 -6.34 17.53
CA LYS A 208 9.48 -6.12 17.88
C LYS A 208 9.67 -5.91 19.39
N PRO A 209 10.59 -6.67 20.05
CA PRO A 209 10.83 -6.55 21.48
C PRO A 209 11.22 -5.13 21.92
N ASP A 210 12.04 -4.43 21.12
CA ASP A 210 12.49 -3.06 21.41
C ASP A 210 11.32 -2.09 21.45
N SER A 211 10.35 -2.20 20.53
CA SER A 211 9.14 -1.38 20.54
C SER A 211 8.32 -1.60 21.80
N LEU A 212 8.23 -2.85 22.26
CA LEU A 212 7.52 -3.19 23.50
C LEU A 212 8.24 -2.63 24.73
N ALA A 213 9.57 -2.67 24.77
CA ALA A 213 10.37 -2.08 25.83
C ALA A 213 10.11 -0.57 25.92
N HIS A 214 10.19 0.16 24.82
CA HIS A 214 9.90 1.59 24.77
C HIS A 214 8.48 1.95 25.20
N ILE A 215 7.47 1.13 24.82
CA ILE A 215 6.10 1.33 25.28
C ILE A 215 6.00 1.26 26.80
N ARG A 216 6.66 0.26 27.42
CA ARG A 216 6.66 0.08 28.89
C ARG A 216 7.39 1.22 29.60
N GLU A 217 8.55 1.63 29.08
CA GLU A 217 9.34 2.76 29.61
C GLU A 217 8.54 4.08 29.55
N ALA A 218 7.77 4.28 28.50
CA ALA A 218 6.90 5.45 28.33
C ALA A 218 5.58 5.37 29.12
N GLY A 219 5.38 4.35 29.96
CA GLY A 219 4.22 4.21 30.84
C GLY A 219 2.99 3.59 30.17
N GLY A 220 3.13 2.99 28.99
CA GLY A 220 2.05 2.24 28.33
C GLY A 220 1.71 0.98 29.08
N GLN A 221 0.41 0.73 29.29
CA GLN A 221 -0.09 -0.48 29.95
C GLN A 221 -0.43 -1.54 28.93
N CYS A 222 0.15 -2.74 29.10
CA CYS A 222 -0.27 -3.94 28.35
C CYS A 222 -1.40 -4.63 29.11
N LYS A 223 -2.51 -4.89 28.43
CA LYS A 223 -3.63 -5.64 28.98
C LYS A 223 -3.83 -6.91 28.16
N ASP A 224 -3.81 -8.05 28.83
CA ASP A 224 -4.11 -9.34 28.22
C ASP A 224 -5.60 -9.38 27.90
N GLY A 225 -5.93 -9.43 26.62
CA GLY A 225 -7.30 -9.57 26.16
C GLY A 225 -7.75 -11.02 26.22
N HIS A 226 -8.16 -11.50 27.39
CA HIS A 226 -8.92 -12.74 27.46
C HIS A 226 -10.34 -12.49 26.95
N ASN A 227 -10.64 -13.02 25.75
CA ASN A 227 -11.94 -13.06 25.10
C ASN A 227 -12.51 -11.70 24.61
N PHE A 228 -12.21 -11.40 23.36
CA PHE A 228 -13.10 -10.62 22.50
C PHE A 228 -13.97 -11.55 21.64
#